data_35d592222eb9a1ccf0d425e24b6478ff
#
_entry.id   35d592222eb9a1ccf0d425e24b6478ff
#
_cell.length_a   1.000
_cell.length_b   1.000
_cell.length_c   1.000
_cell.angle_alpha   90.00
_cell.angle_beta   90.00
_cell.angle_gamma   90.00
#
_symmetry.space_group_name_H-M   'P 1'
#
loop_
_entity.id
_entity.type
_entity.pdbx_description
1 polymer ?
#
loop_
_entity_poly.entity_id
_entity_poly.type
_entity_poly.pdbx_seq_one_letter_code
_entity_poly.pdbx_strand_id
1 'polypeptide(L)'
;MTHPERAIKGDNQRFELRRMTLASARSDFDARHPDAAFGPVVVLIAAYEEEANLGDVLKKVPNLAGDLDVSVLVVVDGGSDGTRQVAIESGVFTCVLPVNLGQGAALRLGYELAMAHGARFVVTLDADGQNDPEELHNLVEPLVADEADFVIASRRLGVDHTTDRFRQAGVRLYARILNAITKEGLTDTSNGFRAFRSDLLRDIIPYLRQDQYQTAEVVITAAHRGWRIAERPTVWHPRASGKSKKGGNLFFGFQYARVIGTTWIRVAFGRHP
;
A
#
# COMPACT_ATOMS: atom_id res chain seq x y z
N MET A 1 -7.85 23.42 33.54
CA MET A 1 -7.93 22.69 32.23
C MET A 1 -8.62 21.38 32.47
N THR A 2 -9.76 21.17 31.87
CA THR A 2 -10.57 19.96 31.96
C THR A 2 -9.95 18.80 31.19
N HIS A 3 -10.23 17.55 31.60
CA HIS A 3 -9.67 16.34 30.97
C HIS A 3 -9.81 16.29 29.42
N PRO A 4 -10.92 16.77 28.80
CA PRO A 4 -11.07 16.83 27.34
C PRO A 4 -10.13 17.83 26.65
N GLU A 5 -9.83 18.97 27.27
CA GLU A 5 -8.90 19.96 26.66
C GLU A 5 -7.44 19.47 26.57
N ARG A 6 -7.02 18.62 27.53
CA ARG A 6 -5.70 17.96 27.46
C ARG A 6 -5.62 16.92 26.35
N ALA A 7 -6.70 16.15 26.14
CA ALA A 7 -6.76 15.15 25.06
C ALA A 7 -6.72 15.83 23.69
N ILE A 8 -7.52 16.87 23.46
CA ILE A 8 -7.55 17.62 22.18
C ILE A 8 -6.20 18.29 21.90
N LYS A 9 -5.51 18.86 22.90
CA LYS A 9 -4.15 19.40 22.71
C LYS A 9 -3.15 18.33 22.35
N GLY A 10 -3.23 17.15 22.98
CA GLY A 10 -2.35 16.00 22.67
C GLY A 10 -2.55 15.46 21.25
N ASP A 11 -3.78 15.40 20.78
CA ASP A 11 -4.10 14.92 19.43
C ASP A 11 -3.66 15.93 18.36
N ASN A 12 -3.86 17.22 18.55
CA ASN A 12 -3.35 18.26 17.66
C ASN A 12 -1.82 18.27 17.58
N GLN A 13 -1.15 18.10 18.71
CA GLN A 13 0.31 18.06 18.75
C GLN A 13 0.88 16.83 18.04
N ARG A 14 0.23 15.66 18.19
CA ARG A 14 0.59 14.44 17.44
C ARG A 14 0.36 14.59 15.94
N PHE A 15 -0.74 15.21 15.54
CA PHE A 15 -1.05 15.49 14.15
C PHE A 15 0.00 16.40 13.52
N GLU A 16 0.35 17.50 14.17
CA GLU A 16 1.39 18.42 13.66
C GLU A 16 2.76 17.77 13.59
N LEU A 17 3.17 17.02 14.64
CA LEU A 17 4.44 16.31 14.62
C LEU A 17 4.52 15.32 13.45
N ARG A 18 3.45 14.59 13.20
CA ARG A 18 3.35 13.66 12.08
C ARG A 18 3.48 14.38 10.73
N ARG A 19 2.76 15.50 10.56
CA ARG A 19 2.82 16.31 9.35
C ARG A 19 4.24 16.83 9.10
N MET A 20 4.92 17.30 10.13
CA MET A 20 6.31 17.75 10.06
C MET A 20 7.25 16.59 9.71
N THR A 21 7.06 15.41 10.27
CA THR A 21 7.85 14.20 9.99
C THR A 21 7.73 13.80 8.51
N LEU A 22 6.52 13.77 7.96
CA LEU A 22 6.29 13.45 6.55
C LEU A 22 6.89 14.52 5.62
N ALA A 23 6.75 15.79 5.97
CA ALA A 23 7.34 16.90 5.19
C ALA A 23 8.86 16.87 5.20
N SER A 24 9.49 16.58 6.35
CA SER A 24 10.93 16.39 6.46
C SER A 24 11.42 15.21 5.61
N ALA A 25 10.77 14.07 5.70
CA ALA A 25 11.13 12.88 4.92
C ALA A 25 11.04 13.12 3.40
N ARG A 26 10.03 13.89 2.95
CA ARG A 26 9.91 14.34 1.56
C ARG A 26 11.06 15.26 1.15
N SER A 27 11.35 16.28 1.97
CA SER A 27 12.46 17.19 1.70
C SER A 27 13.82 16.47 1.66
N ASP A 28 14.02 15.51 2.56
CA ASP A 28 15.22 14.67 2.58
C ASP A 28 15.33 13.75 1.36
N PHE A 29 14.20 13.28 0.85
CA PHE A 29 14.14 12.53 -0.41
C PHE A 29 14.53 13.40 -1.59
N ASP A 30 13.91 14.58 -1.75
CA ASP A 30 14.18 15.51 -2.83
C ASP A 30 15.65 15.97 -2.80
N ALA A 31 16.22 16.20 -1.62
CA ALA A 31 17.64 16.56 -1.46
C ALA A 31 18.61 15.44 -1.86
N ARG A 32 18.24 14.16 -1.62
CA ARG A 32 19.04 12.99 -2.03
C ARG A 32 18.90 12.64 -3.50
N HIS A 33 17.77 12.97 -4.09
CA HIS A 33 17.42 12.64 -5.46
C HIS A 33 16.98 13.90 -6.23
N PRO A 34 17.84 14.92 -6.37
CA PRO A 34 17.45 16.22 -6.94
C PRO A 34 16.94 16.12 -8.38
N ASP A 35 17.43 15.13 -9.12
CA ASP A 35 17.07 14.88 -10.51
C ASP A 35 16.12 13.67 -10.66
N ALA A 36 15.37 13.33 -9.59
CA ALA A 36 14.46 12.20 -9.65
C ALA A 36 13.41 12.39 -10.75
N ALA A 37 13.46 11.55 -11.74
CA ALA A 37 12.45 11.40 -12.77
C ALA A 37 12.09 9.92 -12.85
N PHE A 38 10.87 9.57 -12.47
CA PHE A 38 10.46 8.18 -12.52
C PHE A 38 9.99 7.80 -13.92
N GLY A 39 10.20 6.54 -14.28
CA GLY A 39 9.52 5.93 -15.40
C GLY A 39 7.99 5.95 -15.23
N PRO A 40 7.26 5.65 -16.30
CA PRO A 40 5.79 5.66 -16.26
C PRO A 40 5.19 4.68 -15.25
N VAL A 41 5.91 3.63 -14.87
CA VAL A 41 5.52 2.66 -13.83
C VAL A 41 6.43 2.80 -12.63
N VAL A 42 5.85 2.97 -11.43
CA VAL A 42 6.60 2.98 -10.17
C VAL A 42 6.15 1.81 -9.30
N VAL A 43 7.09 0.93 -8.97
CA VAL A 43 6.88 -0.09 -7.92
C VAL A 43 7.19 0.54 -6.58
N LEU A 44 6.16 0.69 -5.76
CA LEU A 44 6.22 1.27 -4.42
C LEU A 44 6.23 0.17 -3.36
N ILE A 45 7.27 0.16 -2.54
CA ILE A 45 7.44 -0.78 -1.44
C ILE A 45 7.51 -0.01 -0.12
N ALA A 46 6.53 -0.22 0.76
CA ALA A 46 6.60 0.25 2.15
C ALA A 46 7.28 -0.84 3.01
N ALA A 47 8.48 -0.55 3.50
CA ALA A 47 9.31 -1.52 4.23
C ALA A 47 9.49 -1.12 5.70
N TYR A 48 9.22 -2.05 6.62
CA TYR A 48 9.45 -1.92 8.06
C TYR A 48 10.06 -3.19 8.63
N GLU A 49 11.33 -3.13 9.05
CA GLU A 49 12.11 -4.27 9.57
C GLU A 49 12.04 -5.50 8.64
N GLU A 50 12.40 -5.31 7.39
CA GLU A 50 12.41 -6.34 6.33
C GLU A 50 13.84 -6.53 5.76
N GLU A 51 14.89 -6.29 6.57
CA GLU A 51 16.30 -6.45 6.21
C GLU A 51 16.58 -7.78 5.51
N ALA A 52 15.99 -8.87 6.01
CA ALA A 52 16.23 -10.21 5.51
C ALA A 52 15.56 -10.54 4.17
N ASN A 53 14.55 -9.74 3.74
CA ASN A 53 13.72 -10.07 2.58
C ASN A 53 13.84 -9.03 1.46
N LEU A 54 14.01 -7.75 1.83
CA LEU A 54 13.89 -6.62 0.91
C LEU A 54 14.86 -6.74 -0.28
N GLY A 55 16.13 -7.11 -0.04
CA GLY A 55 17.13 -7.22 -1.09
C GLY A 55 16.77 -8.23 -2.17
N ASP A 56 16.19 -9.37 -1.78
CA ASP A 56 15.79 -10.41 -2.74
C ASP A 56 14.49 -10.04 -3.49
N VAL A 57 13.59 -9.30 -2.85
CA VAL A 57 12.40 -8.73 -3.53
C VAL A 57 12.85 -7.72 -4.59
N LEU A 58 13.76 -6.80 -4.25
CA LEU A 58 14.24 -5.77 -5.16
C LEU A 58 14.91 -6.33 -6.40
N LYS A 59 15.71 -7.40 -6.27
CA LYS A 59 16.38 -8.07 -7.40
C LYS A 59 15.41 -8.68 -8.42
N LYS A 60 14.19 -9.02 -7.99
CA LYS A 60 13.17 -9.65 -8.84
C LYS A 60 12.24 -8.64 -9.52
N VAL A 61 12.26 -7.36 -9.10
CA VAL A 61 11.44 -6.34 -9.78
C VAL A 61 11.96 -6.15 -11.21
N PRO A 62 11.15 -6.38 -12.24
CA PRO A 62 11.58 -6.21 -13.63
C PRO A 62 11.79 -4.72 -13.93
N ASN A 63 12.72 -4.43 -14.85
CA ASN A 63 12.98 -3.07 -15.32
C ASN A 63 11.90 -2.55 -16.28
N LEU A 64 11.07 -3.45 -16.82
CA LEU A 64 10.00 -3.15 -17.77
C LEU A 64 8.67 -3.82 -17.34
N ALA A 65 7.58 -3.12 -17.56
CA ALA A 65 6.22 -3.67 -17.50
C ALA A 65 5.59 -3.52 -18.89
N GLY A 66 5.64 -4.60 -19.71
CA GLY A 66 5.48 -4.49 -21.16
C GLY A 66 6.59 -3.62 -21.75
N ASP A 67 6.23 -2.56 -22.47
CA ASP A 67 7.18 -1.59 -23.05
C ASP A 67 7.43 -0.36 -22.15
N LEU A 68 6.94 -0.37 -20.93
CA LEU A 68 7.05 0.77 -20.00
C LEU A 68 8.20 0.59 -19.02
N ASP A 69 9.05 1.62 -18.88
CA ASP A 69 10.11 1.66 -17.89
C ASP A 69 9.55 1.61 -16.47
N VAL A 70 10.19 0.82 -15.63
CA VAL A 70 9.86 0.65 -14.21
C VAL A 70 10.91 1.33 -13.34
N SER A 71 10.46 2.20 -12.46
CA SER A 71 11.26 2.73 -11.36
C SER A 71 10.82 2.07 -10.05
N VAL A 72 11.76 1.89 -9.11
CA VAL A 72 11.46 1.35 -7.79
C VAL A 72 11.62 2.44 -6.73
N LEU A 73 10.58 2.63 -5.91
CA LEU A 73 10.57 3.53 -4.76
C LEU A 73 10.34 2.73 -3.48
N VAL A 74 11.31 2.72 -2.60
CA VAL A 74 11.19 2.16 -1.25
C VAL A 74 10.92 3.27 -0.25
N VAL A 75 9.84 3.16 0.51
CA VAL A 75 9.59 4.00 1.70
C VAL A 75 9.87 3.17 2.94
N VAL A 76 10.98 3.46 3.60
CA VAL A 76 11.37 2.81 4.86
C VAL A 76 10.60 3.48 5.99
N ASP A 77 9.72 2.73 6.67
CA ASP A 77 8.82 3.24 7.72
C ASP A 77 9.47 3.15 9.12
N GLY A 78 10.63 3.79 9.28
CA GLY A 78 11.41 3.66 10.51
C GLY A 78 12.01 2.26 10.67
N GLY A 79 12.19 1.85 11.91
CA GLY A 79 12.80 0.55 12.26
C GLY A 79 14.22 0.68 12.77
N SER A 80 14.72 -0.41 13.35
CA SER A 80 16.05 -0.46 14.00
C SER A 80 17.00 -1.47 13.35
N ASP A 81 16.53 -2.22 12.35
CA ASP A 81 17.32 -3.19 11.58
C ASP A 81 18.00 -2.55 10.35
N GLY A 82 18.65 -3.36 9.54
CA GLY A 82 19.36 -2.96 8.34
C GLY A 82 18.47 -2.64 7.13
N THR A 83 17.13 -2.62 7.23
CA THR A 83 16.20 -2.38 6.10
C THR A 83 16.58 -1.11 5.31
N ARG A 84 16.88 -0.02 6.04
CA ARG A 84 17.32 1.25 5.42
C ARG A 84 18.59 1.08 4.60
N GLN A 85 19.56 0.37 5.16
CA GLN A 85 20.85 0.17 4.52
C GLN A 85 20.69 -0.67 3.24
N VAL A 86 19.92 -1.76 3.31
CA VAL A 86 19.60 -2.61 2.16
C VAL A 86 18.94 -1.81 1.04
N ALA A 87 17.95 -0.96 1.36
CA ALA A 87 17.29 -0.12 0.36
C ALA A 87 18.26 0.84 -0.34
N ILE A 88 19.12 1.53 0.42
CA ILE A 88 20.10 2.48 -0.12
C ILE A 88 21.15 1.77 -0.98
N GLU A 89 21.70 0.66 -0.51
CA GLU A 89 22.75 -0.11 -1.23
C GLU A 89 22.22 -0.77 -2.50
N SER A 90 20.92 -1.03 -2.58
CA SER A 90 20.28 -1.54 -3.80
C SER A 90 20.18 -0.52 -4.93
N GLY A 91 20.53 0.75 -4.69
CA GLY A 91 20.55 1.80 -5.70
C GLY A 91 19.17 2.28 -6.17
N VAL A 92 18.10 1.85 -5.50
CA VAL A 92 16.72 2.27 -5.80
C VAL A 92 16.38 3.62 -5.14
N PHE A 93 15.38 4.31 -5.64
CA PHE A 93 14.87 5.51 -4.97
C PHE A 93 14.39 5.17 -3.56
N THR A 94 14.94 5.86 -2.55
CA THR A 94 14.68 5.53 -1.14
C THR A 94 14.27 6.76 -0.36
N CYS A 95 13.05 6.73 0.19
CA CYS A 95 12.56 7.69 1.19
C CYS A 95 12.58 7.05 2.57
N VAL A 96 13.08 7.77 3.59
CA VAL A 96 13.22 7.22 4.95
C VAL A 96 12.42 8.05 5.95
N LEU A 97 11.47 7.42 6.62
CA LEU A 97 10.79 7.98 7.78
C LEU A 97 11.66 7.76 9.03
N PRO A 98 11.86 8.78 9.86
CA PRO A 98 12.69 8.65 11.07
C PRO A 98 12.06 7.78 12.17
N VAL A 99 10.75 7.58 12.10
CA VAL A 99 9.97 6.77 13.03
C VAL A 99 8.91 5.98 12.29
N ASN A 100 8.43 4.86 12.85
CA ASN A 100 7.33 4.11 12.28
C ASN A 100 6.02 4.89 12.41
N LEU A 101 5.43 5.22 11.26
CA LEU A 101 4.13 5.89 11.15
C LEU A 101 3.01 4.95 10.67
N GLY A 102 3.37 3.72 10.31
CA GLY A 102 2.48 2.68 9.80
C GLY A 102 2.45 2.60 8.27
N GLN A 103 2.25 1.36 7.78
CA GLN A 103 2.27 1.04 6.35
C GLN A 103 1.41 1.98 5.49
N GLY A 104 0.22 2.36 5.98
CA GLY A 104 -0.66 3.26 5.25
C GLY A 104 -0.12 4.68 5.12
N ALA A 105 0.62 5.17 6.13
CA ALA A 105 1.30 6.48 6.04
C ALA A 105 2.46 6.43 5.05
N ALA A 106 3.28 5.38 5.12
CA ALA A 106 4.39 5.17 4.20
C ALA A 106 3.91 5.04 2.74
N LEU A 107 2.83 4.30 2.50
CA LEU A 107 2.23 4.19 1.17
C LEU A 107 1.69 5.53 0.66
N ARG A 108 0.97 6.31 1.49
CA ARG A 108 0.49 7.64 1.07
C ARG A 108 1.63 8.57 0.67
N LEU A 109 2.69 8.63 1.47
CA LEU A 109 3.90 9.40 1.12
C LEU A 109 4.51 8.90 -0.19
N GLY A 110 4.61 7.58 -0.37
CA GLY A 110 5.12 6.96 -1.59
C GLY A 110 4.26 7.28 -2.82
N TYR A 111 2.93 7.27 -2.71
CA TYR A 111 2.02 7.69 -3.78
C TYR A 111 2.26 9.15 -4.18
N GLU A 112 2.36 10.04 -3.20
CA GLU A 112 2.62 11.46 -3.45
C GLU A 112 3.96 11.68 -4.14
N LEU A 113 5.04 11.02 -3.70
CA LEU A 113 6.35 11.08 -4.32
C LEU A 113 6.32 10.52 -5.74
N ALA A 114 5.72 9.34 -5.95
CA ALA A 114 5.61 8.73 -7.27
C ALA A 114 4.94 9.67 -8.28
N MET A 115 3.81 10.26 -7.90
CA MET A 115 3.07 11.19 -8.76
C MET A 115 3.82 12.50 -8.99
N ALA A 116 4.53 13.02 -7.99
CA ALA A 116 5.30 14.27 -8.09
C ALA A 116 6.47 14.13 -9.08
N HIS A 117 7.02 12.92 -9.23
CA HIS A 117 8.17 12.64 -10.09
C HIS A 117 7.79 11.92 -11.40
N GLY A 118 6.53 11.94 -11.83
CA GLY A 118 6.12 11.58 -13.18
C GLY A 118 5.46 10.21 -13.37
N ALA A 119 5.21 9.44 -12.28
CA ALA A 119 4.52 8.15 -12.41
C ALA A 119 3.13 8.29 -13.05
N ARG A 120 2.84 7.47 -14.06
CA ARG A 120 1.50 7.30 -14.64
C ARG A 120 0.75 6.17 -13.94
N PHE A 121 1.49 5.15 -13.53
CA PHE A 121 0.98 3.97 -12.84
C PHE A 121 1.83 3.71 -11.60
N VAL A 122 1.18 3.40 -10.49
CA VAL A 122 1.87 3.03 -9.24
C VAL A 122 1.44 1.62 -8.86
N VAL A 123 2.42 0.77 -8.61
CA VAL A 123 2.19 -0.62 -8.19
C VAL A 123 2.73 -0.80 -6.79
N THR A 124 1.86 -1.11 -5.83
CA THR A 124 2.31 -1.46 -4.48
C THR A 124 2.73 -2.92 -4.40
N LEU A 125 3.83 -3.18 -3.71
CA LEU A 125 4.37 -4.51 -3.49
C LEU A 125 4.82 -4.63 -2.03
N ASP A 126 4.52 -5.75 -1.37
CA ASP A 126 4.99 -6.02 -0.01
C ASP A 126 6.47 -6.48 -0.04
N ALA A 127 7.26 -6.06 0.96
CA ALA A 127 8.70 -6.36 1.06
C ALA A 127 9.01 -7.79 1.54
N ASP A 128 7.99 -8.63 1.81
CA ASP A 128 8.14 -9.91 2.50
C ASP A 128 8.32 -11.13 1.58
N GLY A 129 8.34 -10.90 0.26
CA GLY A 129 8.56 -11.93 -0.75
C GLY A 129 7.37 -12.88 -0.97
N GLN A 130 6.19 -12.56 -0.47
CA GLN A 130 5.00 -13.39 -0.65
C GLN A 130 4.36 -13.22 -2.03
N ASN A 131 4.46 -12.04 -2.65
CA ASN A 131 4.07 -11.81 -4.05
C ASN A 131 5.29 -11.96 -4.96
N ASP A 132 5.06 -12.40 -6.19
CA ASP A 132 6.08 -12.47 -7.21
C ASP A 132 6.16 -11.15 -8.01
N PRO A 133 7.26 -10.37 -7.90
CA PRO A 133 7.40 -9.14 -8.65
C PRO A 133 7.37 -9.31 -10.18
N GLU A 134 7.71 -10.50 -10.70
CA GLU A 134 7.69 -10.80 -12.14
C GLU A 134 6.27 -10.75 -12.72
N GLU A 135 5.23 -10.90 -11.89
CA GLU A 135 3.83 -10.75 -12.32
C GLU A 135 3.38 -9.28 -12.50
N LEU A 136 4.28 -8.30 -12.31
CA LEU A 136 4.00 -6.87 -12.41
C LEU A 136 3.22 -6.49 -13.68
N HIS A 137 3.61 -7.05 -14.83
CA HIS A 137 2.98 -6.73 -16.12
C HIS A 137 1.50 -7.11 -16.16
N ASN A 138 1.09 -8.20 -15.50
CA ASN A 138 -0.31 -8.63 -15.43
C ASN A 138 -1.23 -7.61 -14.76
N LEU A 139 -0.67 -6.82 -13.81
CA LEU A 139 -1.45 -5.79 -13.12
C LEU A 139 -1.44 -4.46 -13.89
N VAL A 140 -0.37 -4.17 -14.61
CA VAL A 140 -0.22 -2.90 -15.34
C VAL A 140 -0.97 -2.92 -16.67
N GLU A 141 -1.00 -4.08 -17.36
CA GLU A 141 -1.66 -4.25 -18.68
C GLU A 141 -3.10 -3.69 -18.71
N PRO A 142 -4.02 -4.03 -17.77
CA PRO A 142 -5.39 -3.51 -17.83
C PRO A 142 -5.48 -2.00 -17.63
N LEU A 143 -4.53 -1.39 -16.92
CA LEU A 143 -4.46 0.05 -16.75
C LEU A 143 -4.01 0.73 -18.04
N VAL A 144 -3.06 0.14 -18.75
CA VAL A 144 -2.56 0.63 -20.05
C VAL A 144 -3.62 0.50 -21.11
N ALA A 145 -4.34 -0.63 -21.14
CA ALA A 145 -5.43 -0.91 -22.07
C ALA A 145 -6.71 -0.09 -21.79
N ASP A 146 -6.72 0.71 -20.72
CA ASP A 146 -7.89 1.48 -20.26
C ASP A 146 -9.12 0.60 -19.91
N GLU A 147 -8.86 -0.65 -19.50
CA GLU A 147 -9.90 -1.59 -19.03
C GLU A 147 -10.24 -1.37 -17.54
N ALA A 148 -9.28 -0.90 -16.74
CA ALA A 148 -9.40 -0.65 -15.32
C ALA A 148 -8.61 0.59 -14.89
N ASP A 149 -8.94 1.11 -13.72
CA ASP A 149 -8.22 2.22 -13.07
C ASP A 149 -7.47 1.77 -11.84
N PHE A 150 -7.90 0.64 -11.28
CA PHE A 150 -7.33 -0.04 -10.14
C PHE A 150 -7.36 -1.56 -10.35
N VAL A 151 -6.21 -2.24 -10.20
CA VAL A 151 -6.09 -3.68 -10.35
C VAL A 151 -5.56 -4.29 -9.05
N ILE A 152 -6.18 -5.37 -8.60
CA ILE A 152 -5.81 -6.12 -7.40
C ILE A 152 -5.31 -7.50 -7.82
N ALA A 153 -4.15 -7.92 -7.33
CA ALA A 153 -3.67 -9.28 -7.47
C ALA A 153 -4.49 -10.21 -6.57
N SER A 154 -5.21 -11.16 -7.15
CA SER A 154 -6.09 -12.07 -6.42
C SER A 154 -5.48 -13.47 -6.30
N ARG A 155 -5.23 -13.89 -5.05
CA ARG A 155 -4.83 -15.27 -4.71
C ARG A 155 -5.93 -16.27 -5.00
N ARG A 156 -7.17 -15.78 -5.07
CA ARG A 156 -8.37 -16.62 -5.29
C ARG A 156 -8.58 -16.93 -6.77
N LEU A 157 -8.12 -16.08 -7.65
CA LEU A 157 -8.10 -16.33 -9.10
C LEU A 157 -6.84 -17.08 -9.52
N GLY A 158 -5.77 -16.99 -8.74
CA GLY A 158 -4.49 -17.66 -8.95
C GLY A 158 -4.23 -18.80 -7.97
N VAL A 159 -3.03 -18.87 -7.41
CA VAL A 159 -2.58 -19.95 -6.54
C VAL A 159 -2.13 -19.41 -5.18
N ASP A 160 -2.65 -19.99 -4.09
CA ASP A 160 -2.22 -19.71 -2.72
C ASP A 160 -1.49 -20.95 -2.16
N HIS A 161 -0.18 -20.86 -2.06
CA HIS A 161 0.67 -21.93 -1.50
C HIS A 161 0.67 -21.98 0.04
N THR A 162 -0.10 -21.11 0.71
CA THR A 162 -0.20 -21.13 2.18
C THR A 162 -1.27 -22.15 2.65
N THR A 163 -0.99 -22.81 3.78
CA THR A 163 -1.88 -23.83 4.36
C THR A 163 -2.82 -23.28 5.44
N ASP A 164 -2.79 -21.98 5.73
CA ASP A 164 -3.60 -21.38 6.80
C ASP A 164 -5.07 -21.22 6.37
N ARG A 165 -5.86 -22.25 6.69
CA ARG A 165 -7.31 -22.30 6.41
C ARG A 165 -8.10 -21.18 7.12
N PHE A 166 -7.67 -20.75 8.31
CA PHE A 166 -8.31 -19.67 9.04
C PHE A 166 -8.12 -18.34 8.32
N ARG A 167 -6.89 -18.06 7.86
CA ARG A 167 -6.59 -16.89 7.06
C ARG A 167 -7.40 -16.88 5.76
N GLN A 168 -7.46 -18.00 5.05
CA GLN A 168 -8.24 -18.12 3.82
C GLN A 168 -9.75 -17.91 4.05
N ALA A 169 -10.30 -18.41 5.16
CA ALA A 169 -11.68 -18.15 5.53
C ALA A 169 -11.94 -16.66 5.84
N GLY A 170 -10.99 -16.01 6.54
CA GLY A 170 -11.02 -14.58 6.81
C GLY A 170 -11.03 -13.75 5.53
N VAL A 171 -10.15 -14.05 4.58
CA VAL A 171 -10.11 -13.37 3.26
C VAL A 171 -11.46 -13.46 2.55
N ARG A 172 -12.09 -14.64 2.53
CA ARG A 172 -13.43 -14.81 1.92
C ARG A 172 -14.51 -14.01 2.64
N LEU A 173 -14.48 -13.99 3.97
CA LEU A 173 -15.45 -13.24 4.77
C LEU A 173 -15.35 -11.74 4.48
N TYR A 174 -14.13 -11.20 4.49
CA TYR A 174 -13.91 -9.79 4.22
C TYR A 174 -14.24 -9.40 2.78
N ALA A 175 -13.93 -10.24 1.81
CA ALA A 175 -14.35 -10.03 0.43
C ALA A 175 -15.89 -9.94 0.32
N ARG A 176 -16.64 -10.84 1.00
CA ARG A 176 -18.11 -10.79 1.03
C ARG A 176 -18.63 -9.48 1.67
N ILE A 177 -18.06 -9.06 2.79
CA ILE A 177 -18.46 -7.82 3.47
C ILE A 177 -18.19 -6.61 2.56
N LEU A 178 -17.00 -6.55 1.96
CA LEU A 178 -16.65 -5.46 1.05
C LEU A 178 -17.53 -5.44 -0.19
N ASN A 179 -17.82 -6.59 -0.79
CA ASN A 179 -18.72 -6.69 -1.93
C ASN A 179 -20.16 -6.26 -1.61
N ALA A 180 -20.64 -6.52 -0.39
CA ALA A 180 -21.95 -6.02 0.05
C ALA A 180 -22.00 -4.49 0.11
N ILE A 181 -20.86 -3.85 0.36
CA ILE A 181 -20.71 -2.38 0.44
C ILE A 181 -20.45 -1.79 -0.94
N THR A 182 -19.51 -2.37 -1.72
CA THR A 182 -18.98 -1.79 -2.97
C THR A 182 -19.68 -2.30 -4.22
N LYS A 183 -20.25 -3.50 -4.17
CA LYS A 183 -20.89 -4.22 -5.31
C LYS A 183 -19.91 -4.61 -6.44
N GLU A 184 -18.62 -4.62 -6.18
CA GLU A 184 -17.57 -4.87 -7.18
C GLU A 184 -17.35 -6.35 -7.53
N GLY A 185 -17.83 -7.29 -6.72
CA GLY A 185 -17.66 -8.74 -6.97
C GLY A 185 -16.24 -9.26 -6.76
N LEU A 186 -15.43 -8.58 -5.95
CA LEU A 186 -14.02 -8.90 -5.71
C LEU A 186 -13.85 -10.22 -4.94
N THR A 187 -12.80 -10.97 -5.27
CA THR A 187 -12.48 -12.26 -4.66
C THR A 187 -11.39 -12.16 -3.58
N ASP A 188 -10.46 -11.17 -3.69
CA ASP A 188 -9.39 -10.92 -2.74
C ASP A 188 -9.13 -9.43 -2.50
N THR A 189 -9.71 -8.89 -1.45
CA THR A 189 -9.62 -7.46 -1.12
C THR A 189 -8.46 -7.12 -0.18
N SER A 190 -7.69 -8.10 0.28
CA SER A 190 -6.67 -7.93 1.32
C SER A 190 -5.23 -8.05 0.82
N ASN A 191 -5.00 -8.43 -0.43
CA ASN A 191 -3.66 -8.48 -1.00
C ASN A 191 -3.08 -7.06 -1.17
N GLY A 192 -1.80 -6.87 -0.82
CA GLY A 192 -1.06 -5.61 -0.96
C GLY A 192 -0.49 -5.38 -2.37
N PHE A 193 -0.43 -6.41 -3.22
CA PHE A 193 0.05 -6.30 -4.59
C PHE A 193 -1.06 -5.74 -5.49
N ARG A 194 -0.93 -4.48 -5.86
CA ARG A 194 -1.98 -3.67 -6.50
C ARG A 194 -1.40 -2.67 -7.46
N ALA A 195 -2.10 -2.39 -8.53
CA ALA A 195 -1.72 -1.36 -9.49
C ALA A 195 -2.81 -0.28 -9.62
N PHE A 196 -2.40 0.96 -9.76
CA PHE A 196 -3.25 2.14 -9.78
C PHE A 196 -2.86 3.09 -10.91
N ARG A 197 -3.84 3.73 -11.53
CA ARG A 197 -3.61 4.95 -12.30
C ARG A 197 -3.34 6.12 -11.35
N SER A 198 -2.41 7.00 -11.70
CA SER A 198 -2.07 8.17 -10.88
C SER A 198 -3.26 9.11 -10.68
N ASP A 199 -4.18 9.21 -11.64
CA ASP A 199 -5.37 10.04 -11.52
C ASP A 199 -6.32 9.52 -10.43
N LEU A 200 -6.48 8.20 -10.33
CA LEU A 200 -7.22 7.58 -9.23
C LEU A 200 -6.56 7.92 -7.88
N LEU A 201 -5.25 7.73 -7.76
CA LEU A 201 -4.54 8.03 -6.50
C LEU A 201 -4.69 9.51 -6.11
N ARG A 202 -4.55 10.44 -7.07
CA ARG A 202 -4.75 11.87 -6.83
C ARG A 202 -6.13 12.18 -6.27
N ASP A 203 -7.14 11.48 -6.76
CA ASP A 203 -8.52 11.65 -6.33
C ASP A 203 -8.80 11.04 -4.95
N ILE A 204 -8.23 9.86 -4.62
CA ILE A 204 -8.58 9.15 -3.37
C ILE A 204 -7.69 9.48 -2.17
N ILE A 205 -6.41 9.87 -2.38
CA ILE A 205 -5.46 10.15 -1.27
C ILE A 205 -6.02 11.10 -0.22
N PRO A 206 -6.72 12.19 -0.56
CA PRO A 206 -7.29 13.10 0.44
C PRO A 206 -8.28 12.43 1.42
N TYR A 207 -8.83 11.27 1.03
CA TYR A 207 -9.80 10.52 1.83
C TYR A 207 -9.16 9.37 2.62
N LEU A 208 -7.90 9.02 2.36
CA LEU A 208 -7.19 7.94 3.04
C LEU A 208 -6.67 8.41 4.39
N ARG A 209 -7.11 7.78 5.48
CA ARG A 209 -6.76 8.15 6.86
C ARG A 209 -6.15 7.03 7.69
N GLN A 210 -6.27 5.78 7.20
CA GLN A 210 -5.78 4.63 7.94
C GLN A 210 -4.27 4.48 7.80
N ASP A 211 -3.59 4.30 8.92
CA ASP A 211 -2.15 4.06 8.97
C ASP A 211 -1.80 2.58 8.93
N GLN A 212 -2.79 1.74 9.25
CA GLN A 212 -2.71 0.29 9.15
C GLN A 212 -3.97 -0.23 8.45
N TYR A 213 -3.85 -1.39 7.79
CA TYR A 213 -4.98 -2.04 7.11
C TYR A 213 -5.65 -1.18 6.02
N GLN A 214 -4.88 -0.30 5.37
CA GLN A 214 -5.37 0.65 4.36
C GLN A 214 -6.01 -0.04 3.15
N THR A 215 -5.75 -1.32 2.93
CA THR A 215 -6.24 -2.09 1.77
C THR A 215 -7.76 -2.03 1.61
N ALA A 216 -8.53 -2.14 2.70
CA ALA A 216 -9.98 -2.01 2.67
C ALA A 216 -10.44 -0.57 2.40
N GLU A 217 -9.75 0.41 3.01
CA GLU A 217 -10.08 1.83 2.83
C GLU A 217 -9.93 2.26 1.37
N VAL A 218 -8.86 1.82 0.71
CA VAL A 218 -8.61 2.11 -0.71
C VAL A 218 -9.72 1.53 -1.59
N VAL A 219 -10.10 0.26 -1.38
CA VAL A 219 -11.16 -0.39 -2.18
C VAL A 219 -12.49 0.32 -1.99
N ILE A 220 -12.93 0.58 -0.75
CA ILE A 220 -14.20 1.25 -0.46
C ILE A 220 -14.21 2.66 -1.07
N THR A 221 -13.12 3.40 -0.93
CA THR A 221 -13.03 4.78 -1.42
C THR A 221 -13.04 4.81 -2.95
N ALA A 222 -12.27 3.96 -3.62
CA ALA A 222 -12.22 3.88 -5.08
C ALA A 222 -13.59 3.49 -5.67
N ALA A 223 -14.21 2.42 -5.15
CA ALA A 223 -15.53 1.97 -5.61
C ALA A 223 -16.61 3.04 -5.42
N HIS A 224 -16.64 3.70 -4.25
CA HIS A 224 -17.62 4.76 -3.99
C HIS A 224 -17.47 5.97 -4.93
N ARG A 225 -16.24 6.23 -5.37
CA ARG A 225 -15.94 7.32 -6.31
C ARG A 225 -16.11 6.92 -7.77
N GLY A 226 -16.56 5.68 -8.03
CA GLY A 226 -16.89 5.20 -9.36
C GLY A 226 -15.70 4.78 -10.22
N TRP A 227 -14.54 4.53 -9.60
CA TRP A 227 -13.35 4.02 -10.29
C TRP A 227 -13.51 2.54 -10.64
N ARG A 228 -13.06 2.14 -11.84
CA ARG A 228 -13.15 0.77 -12.34
C ARG A 228 -12.10 -0.11 -11.65
N ILE A 229 -12.57 -1.13 -10.91
CA ILE A 229 -11.70 -2.06 -10.19
C ILE A 229 -11.73 -3.41 -10.90
N ALA A 230 -10.56 -3.98 -11.13
CA ALA A 230 -10.39 -5.31 -11.69
C ALA A 230 -9.49 -6.19 -10.81
N GLU A 231 -9.57 -7.50 -11.02
CA GLU A 231 -8.65 -8.45 -10.40
C GLU A 231 -7.86 -9.21 -11.48
N ARG A 232 -6.63 -9.58 -11.13
CA ARG A 232 -5.79 -10.48 -11.93
C ARG A 232 -5.27 -11.61 -11.04
N PRO A 233 -5.15 -12.83 -11.57
CA PRO A 233 -4.59 -13.96 -10.82
C PRO A 233 -3.15 -13.66 -10.40
N THR A 234 -2.75 -14.17 -9.23
CA THR A 234 -1.38 -14.10 -8.72
C THR A 234 -1.00 -15.37 -7.99
N VAL A 235 0.30 -15.67 -7.95
CA VAL A 235 0.85 -16.73 -7.10
C VAL A 235 1.27 -16.13 -5.77
N TRP A 236 0.75 -16.71 -4.68
CA TRP A 236 1.10 -16.29 -3.32
C TRP A 236 1.99 -17.32 -2.66
N HIS A 237 3.19 -16.89 -2.30
CA HIS A 237 4.20 -17.74 -1.67
C HIS A 237 4.15 -17.66 -0.15
N PRO A 238 4.65 -18.69 0.56
CA PRO A 238 4.98 -18.55 1.96
C PRO A 238 6.02 -17.43 2.14
N ARG A 239 5.96 -16.71 3.27
CA ARG A 239 6.97 -15.68 3.61
C ARG A 239 8.36 -16.32 3.60
N ALA A 240 9.34 -15.65 2.98
CA ALA A 240 10.69 -16.17 2.83
C ALA A 240 11.40 -16.25 4.18
N SER A 241 11.30 -15.22 5.04
CA SER A 241 11.88 -15.20 6.38
C SER A 241 11.11 -14.28 7.34
N GLY A 242 11.38 -14.42 8.67
CA GLY A 242 10.78 -13.59 9.70
C GLY A 242 9.34 -13.98 10.08
N LYS A 243 8.73 -13.19 10.98
CA LYS A 243 7.35 -13.38 11.46
C LYS A 243 6.48 -12.22 11.00
N SER A 244 5.20 -12.51 10.72
CA SER A 244 4.23 -11.46 10.42
C SER A 244 4.11 -10.48 11.59
N LYS A 245 4.25 -9.18 11.32
CA LYS A 245 4.15 -8.11 12.31
C LYS A 245 2.71 -7.60 12.50
N LYS A 246 1.76 -8.17 11.77
CA LYS A 246 0.34 -7.76 11.79
C LYS A 246 -0.47 -8.30 12.98
N GLY A 247 0.17 -8.96 13.96
CA GLY A 247 -0.50 -9.55 15.13
C GLY A 247 -1.21 -10.88 14.84
N GLY A 248 -1.87 -11.46 15.85
CA GLY A 248 -2.62 -12.72 15.70
C GLY A 248 -3.87 -12.55 14.83
N ASN A 249 -4.33 -13.64 14.21
CA ASN A 249 -5.44 -13.66 13.24
C ASN A 249 -6.74 -12.99 13.74
N LEU A 250 -7.09 -13.16 15.03
CA LEU A 250 -8.30 -12.54 15.60
C LEU A 250 -8.17 -11.02 15.77
N PHE A 251 -7.01 -10.55 16.23
CA PHE A 251 -6.75 -9.12 16.39
C PHE A 251 -6.72 -8.42 15.02
N PHE A 252 -6.05 -9.03 14.04
CA PHE A 252 -6.07 -8.57 12.65
C PHE A 252 -7.50 -8.45 12.13
N GLY A 253 -8.32 -9.50 12.34
CA GLY A 253 -9.71 -9.53 11.91
C GLY A 253 -10.53 -8.38 12.48
N PHE A 254 -10.44 -8.14 13.80
CA PHE A 254 -11.16 -7.06 14.47
C PHE A 254 -10.74 -5.67 13.94
N GLN A 255 -9.45 -5.43 13.80
CA GLN A 255 -8.94 -4.15 13.28
C GLN A 255 -9.37 -3.91 11.82
N TYR A 256 -9.32 -4.96 11.00
CA TYR A 256 -9.75 -4.87 9.61
C TYR A 256 -11.25 -4.58 9.48
N ALA A 257 -12.08 -5.26 10.28
CA ALA A 257 -13.52 -4.99 10.35
C ALA A 257 -13.82 -3.55 10.81
N ARG A 258 -13.07 -3.05 11.80
CA ARG A 258 -13.17 -1.65 12.26
C ARG A 258 -12.88 -0.67 11.12
N VAL A 259 -11.82 -0.91 10.35
CA VAL A 259 -11.46 -0.08 9.19
C VAL A 259 -12.57 -0.08 8.15
N ILE A 260 -13.13 -1.24 7.82
CA ILE A 260 -14.26 -1.35 6.89
C ILE A 260 -15.44 -0.51 7.39
N GLY A 261 -15.88 -0.71 8.65
CA GLY A 261 -17.03 -0.01 9.21
C GLY A 261 -16.86 1.50 9.29
N THR A 262 -15.71 1.96 9.78
CA THR A 262 -15.43 3.41 9.90
C THR A 262 -15.29 4.08 8.54
N THR A 263 -14.68 3.40 7.56
CA THR A 263 -14.57 3.93 6.20
C THR A 263 -15.93 4.00 5.52
N TRP A 264 -16.72 2.92 5.62
CA TRP A 264 -18.06 2.88 5.05
C TRP A 264 -18.95 4.00 5.61
N ILE A 265 -19.01 4.18 6.93
CA ILE A 265 -19.77 5.26 7.57
C ILE A 265 -19.32 6.63 7.04
N ARG A 266 -18.02 6.87 6.96
CA ARG A 266 -17.47 8.14 6.49
C ARG A 266 -17.88 8.45 5.05
N VAL A 267 -17.78 7.44 4.19
CA VAL A 267 -18.08 7.53 2.76
C VAL A 267 -19.59 7.67 2.54
N ALA A 268 -20.42 6.85 3.23
CA ALA A 268 -21.87 6.84 3.06
C ALA A 268 -22.56 8.11 3.59
N PHE A 269 -22.03 8.73 4.63
CA PHE A 269 -22.64 9.91 5.26
C PHE A 269 -21.93 11.23 4.94
N GLY A 270 -21.09 11.26 3.87
CA GLY A 270 -20.59 12.52 3.28
C GLY A 270 -19.72 13.35 4.22
N ARG A 271 -19.05 12.77 5.21
CA ARG A 271 -18.03 13.47 5.97
C ARG A 271 -16.76 13.61 5.12
N HIS A 272 -16.83 14.56 4.19
CA HIS A 272 -15.68 15.00 3.41
C HIS A 272 -14.59 15.56 4.34
N PRO A 273 -13.30 15.52 3.94
CA PRO A 273 -12.20 16.05 4.73
C PRO A 273 -12.33 17.52 5.01
#